data_534a8c1683cfd2a9674a2202532ce7d0
#
_entry.id   534a8c1683cfd2a9674a2202532ce7d0
#
_cell.length_a   1.000
_cell.length_b   1.000
_cell.length_c   1.000
_cell.angle_alpha   90.00
_cell.angle_beta   90.00
_cell.angle_gamma   90.00
#
_symmetry.space_group_name_H-M   'P 1'
#
loop_
_entity.id
_entity.type
_entity.pdbx_description
1 polymer ?
#
loop_
_entity_poly.entity_id
_entity_poly.type
_entity_poly.pdbx_seq_one_letter_code
_entity_poly.pdbx_strand_id
1 'polypeptide(L)'
;VGSEMCIRDRFSSLPPLFDVGNIEEIRTLREFDNRITAPLHGFKNAEDYYSKSSCKAFLKTIRVPTLIMNSLDDPFLEVSSFPSSSEVSPQVELEYHRKGGHAAFIAGSPWNKSGWTETRVPEFFKTH
;
A
#
# COMPACT_ATOMS: atom_id res chain seq x y z
N VAL A 1 -9.69 -1.74 -14.80
CA VAL A 1 -10.00 -2.31 -16.14
C VAL A 1 -8.74 -2.79 -16.86
N GLY A 2 -7.60 -2.07 -16.81
CA GLY A 2 -6.35 -2.47 -17.48
C GLY A 2 -5.59 -3.61 -16.80
N SER A 3 -5.54 -3.63 -15.48
CA SER A 3 -4.80 -4.65 -14.70
C SER A 3 -5.46 -6.03 -14.74
N GLU A 4 -6.78 -6.10 -14.75
CA GLU A 4 -7.53 -7.36 -14.82
C GLU A 4 -7.34 -8.08 -16.15
N MET A 5 -7.29 -7.34 -17.25
CA MET A 5 -7.04 -7.90 -18.59
C MET A 5 -5.62 -8.47 -18.71
N CYS A 6 -4.61 -7.81 -18.19
CA CYS A 6 -3.24 -8.29 -18.22
C CYS A 6 -3.02 -9.54 -17.36
N ILE A 7 -3.73 -9.65 -16.24
CA ILE A 7 -3.68 -10.83 -15.37
C ILE A 7 -4.35 -12.02 -16.08
N ARG A 8 -5.52 -11.82 -16.64
CA ARG A 8 -6.28 -12.85 -17.36
C ARG A 8 -5.52 -13.45 -18.54
N ASP A 9 -4.88 -12.63 -19.36
CA ASP A 9 -4.09 -13.09 -20.51
C ASP A 9 -2.85 -13.90 -20.10
N ARG A 10 -2.20 -13.53 -19.00
CA ARG A 10 -1.04 -14.29 -18.49
C ARG A 10 -1.43 -15.61 -17.86
N PHE A 11 -2.53 -15.64 -17.12
CA PHE A 11 -2.98 -16.89 -16.47
C PHE A 11 -3.55 -17.91 -17.45
N SER A 12 -4.08 -17.49 -18.59
CA SER A 12 -4.54 -18.42 -19.63
C SER A 12 -3.42 -19.20 -20.33
N SER A 13 -2.18 -18.71 -20.27
CA SER A 13 -0.99 -19.31 -20.89
C SER A 13 -0.08 -20.07 -19.91
N LEU A 14 -0.32 -19.97 -18.60
CA LEU A 14 0.44 -20.70 -17.57
C LEU A 14 -0.27 -22.01 -17.22
N PRO A 15 0.48 -23.09 -16.94
CA PRO A 15 -0.13 -24.28 -16.36
C PRO A 15 -0.83 -23.90 -15.05
N PRO A 16 -1.98 -24.50 -14.73
CA PRO A 16 -2.73 -24.16 -13.52
C PRO A 16 -1.92 -24.55 -12.29
N LEU A 17 -1.14 -23.60 -11.77
CA LEU A 17 -0.41 -23.77 -10.51
C LEU A 17 -1.39 -23.85 -9.32
N PHE A 18 -2.60 -23.30 -9.50
CA PHE A 18 -3.69 -23.35 -8.53
C PHE A 18 -5.00 -22.93 -9.23
N ASP A 19 -6.12 -23.36 -8.70
CA ASP A 19 -7.44 -22.98 -9.20
C ASP A 19 -7.78 -21.56 -8.71
N VAL A 20 -7.72 -20.59 -9.62
CA VAL A 20 -8.11 -19.20 -9.34
C VAL A 20 -9.64 -19.03 -9.30
N GLY A 21 -10.39 -20.04 -9.74
CA GLY A 21 -11.84 -19.96 -9.88
C GLY A 21 -12.26 -18.87 -10.88
N ASN A 22 -13.48 -18.36 -10.72
CA ASN A 22 -13.98 -17.27 -11.56
C ASN A 22 -13.46 -15.91 -11.05
N ILE A 23 -12.46 -15.35 -11.75
CA ILE A 23 -11.86 -14.04 -11.40
C ILE A 23 -12.89 -12.90 -11.47
N GLU A 24 -13.92 -13.05 -12.32
CA GLU A 24 -14.96 -12.04 -12.48
C GLU A 24 -15.86 -11.89 -11.23
N GLU A 25 -15.83 -12.86 -10.31
CA GLU A 25 -16.55 -12.81 -9.04
C GLU A 25 -15.79 -12.06 -7.95
N ILE A 26 -14.49 -11.80 -8.12
CA ILE A 26 -13.67 -11.08 -7.15
C ILE A 26 -14.12 -9.63 -7.09
N ARG A 27 -14.52 -9.16 -5.91
CA ARG A 27 -15.03 -7.80 -5.67
C ARG A 27 -14.11 -6.95 -4.81
N THR A 28 -13.22 -7.59 -4.03
CA THR A 28 -12.34 -6.90 -3.12
C THR A 28 -10.88 -7.29 -3.33
N LEU A 29 -9.96 -6.37 -2.98
CA LEU A 29 -8.53 -6.65 -3.02
C LEU A 29 -8.18 -7.84 -2.10
N ARG A 30 -8.83 -7.96 -0.95
CA ARG A 30 -8.61 -9.08 -0.02
C ARG A 30 -9.02 -10.42 -0.62
N GLU A 31 -10.11 -10.48 -1.37
CA GLU A 31 -10.50 -11.71 -2.11
C GLU A 31 -9.48 -12.05 -3.18
N PHE A 32 -8.98 -11.03 -3.90
CA PHE A 32 -7.93 -11.20 -4.88
C PHE A 32 -6.66 -11.77 -4.24
N ASP A 33 -6.24 -11.20 -3.13
CA ASP A 33 -5.05 -11.66 -2.42
C ASP A 33 -5.23 -13.07 -1.84
N ASN A 34 -6.41 -13.41 -1.37
CA ASN A 34 -6.72 -14.77 -0.90
C ASN A 34 -6.64 -15.81 -2.02
N ARG A 35 -7.21 -15.51 -3.19
CA ARG A 35 -7.35 -16.46 -4.29
C ARG A 35 -6.12 -16.53 -5.18
N ILE A 36 -5.40 -15.43 -5.31
CA ILE A 36 -4.31 -15.28 -6.29
C ILE A 36 -2.98 -14.98 -5.62
N THR A 37 -2.85 -13.81 -4.97
CA THR A 37 -1.55 -13.34 -4.47
C THR A 37 -0.96 -14.30 -3.44
N ALA A 38 -1.73 -14.68 -2.43
CA ALA A 38 -1.25 -15.53 -1.36
C ALA A 38 -0.83 -16.93 -1.86
N PRO A 39 -1.66 -17.68 -2.60
CA PRO A 39 -1.27 -18.99 -3.14
C PRO A 39 -0.10 -18.90 -4.11
N LEU A 40 -0.05 -17.89 -4.98
CA LEU A 40 1.02 -17.69 -5.94
C LEU A 40 2.40 -17.55 -5.27
N HIS A 41 2.43 -16.92 -4.10
CA HIS A 41 3.64 -16.68 -3.32
C HIS A 41 3.84 -17.66 -2.16
N GLY A 42 3.06 -18.73 -2.09
CA GLY A 42 3.22 -19.80 -1.09
C GLY A 42 2.68 -19.45 0.30
N PHE A 43 1.83 -18.44 0.41
CA PHE A 43 1.11 -18.11 1.65
C PHE A 43 -0.21 -18.88 1.73
N LYS A 44 -0.69 -19.12 2.95
CA LYS A 44 -1.93 -19.87 3.18
C LYS A 44 -3.18 -19.11 2.75
N ASN A 45 -3.19 -17.81 2.97
CA ASN A 45 -4.30 -16.89 2.69
C ASN A 45 -3.80 -15.43 2.75
N ALA A 46 -4.66 -14.46 2.46
CA ALA A 46 -4.32 -13.04 2.52
C ALA A 46 -3.83 -12.59 3.90
N GLU A 47 -4.37 -13.13 4.99
CA GLU A 47 -3.95 -12.77 6.35
C GLU A 47 -2.51 -13.23 6.64
N ASP A 48 -2.17 -14.45 6.25
CA ASP A 48 -0.81 -14.98 6.34
C ASP A 48 0.16 -14.16 5.47
N TYR A 49 -0.28 -13.78 4.27
CA TYR A 49 0.47 -12.89 3.37
C TYR A 49 0.69 -11.51 4.01
N TYR A 50 -0.35 -10.84 4.50
CA TYR A 50 -0.23 -9.52 5.11
C TYR A 50 0.65 -9.54 6.37
N SER A 51 0.46 -10.51 7.24
CA SER A 51 1.23 -10.61 8.49
C SER A 51 2.72 -10.84 8.26
N LYS A 52 3.09 -11.64 7.25
CA LYS A 52 4.47 -11.97 6.94
C LYS A 52 5.16 -10.96 6.02
N SER A 53 4.39 -10.28 5.17
CA SER A 53 4.92 -9.30 4.20
C SER A 53 4.89 -7.87 4.72
N SER A 54 4.25 -7.61 5.87
CA SER A 54 4.21 -6.28 6.46
C SER A 54 5.59 -5.80 6.89
N CYS A 55 5.97 -4.61 6.43
CA CYS A 55 7.18 -3.95 6.90
C CYS A 55 7.07 -3.38 8.33
N LYS A 56 5.87 -3.39 8.92
CA LYS A 56 5.58 -2.79 10.24
C LYS A 56 6.53 -3.28 11.34
N ALA A 57 6.86 -4.58 11.33
CA ALA A 57 7.78 -5.18 12.30
C ALA A 57 9.22 -4.61 12.24
N PHE A 58 9.61 -4.05 11.09
CA PHE A 58 10.95 -3.51 10.87
C PHE A 58 11.06 -2.01 11.15
N LEU A 59 9.98 -1.29 11.33
CA LEU A 59 9.98 0.18 11.51
C LEU A 59 10.77 0.63 12.74
N LYS A 60 10.85 -0.18 13.79
CA LYS A 60 11.68 0.07 14.97
C LYS A 60 13.19 -0.04 14.71
N THR A 61 13.58 -0.72 13.65
CA THR A 61 15.00 -0.94 13.33
C THR A 61 15.57 0.06 12.33
N ILE A 62 14.76 0.96 11.82
CA ILE A 62 15.18 2.02 10.91
C ILE A 62 16.17 2.96 11.62
N ARG A 63 17.31 3.20 10.97
CA ARG A 63 18.41 4.02 11.54
C ARG A 63 18.71 5.28 10.74
N VAL A 64 18.01 5.47 9.64
CA VAL A 64 18.15 6.65 8.77
C VAL A 64 16.92 7.52 8.91
N PRO A 65 17.01 8.84 8.72
CA PRO A 65 15.85 9.71 8.67
C PRO A 65 14.85 9.22 7.64
N THR A 66 13.64 8.97 8.07
CA THR A 66 12.58 8.36 7.23
C THR A 66 11.26 9.08 7.48
N LEU A 67 10.61 9.53 6.43
CA LEU A 67 9.26 10.11 6.49
C LEU A 67 8.25 9.09 5.98
N ILE A 68 7.26 8.77 6.82
CA ILE A 68 6.11 7.93 6.45
C ILE A 68 4.88 8.83 6.40
N MET A 69 4.31 8.94 5.20
CA MET A 69 3.11 9.74 4.97
C MET A 69 1.95 8.85 4.55
N ASN A 70 0.80 9.02 5.20
CA ASN A 70 -0.44 8.35 4.82
C ASN A 70 -1.63 9.30 4.92
N SER A 71 -2.69 8.95 4.24
CA SER A 71 -3.96 9.66 4.31
C SER A 71 -5.02 8.82 5.02
N LEU A 72 -5.81 9.47 5.88
CA LEU A 72 -6.89 8.80 6.63
C LEU A 72 -8.09 8.44 5.73
N ASP A 73 -8.17 9.02 4.53
CA ASP A 73 -9.16 8.73 3.51
C ASP A 73 -8.64 7.82 2.39
N ASP A 74 -7.54 7.09 2.66
CA ASP A 74 -6.99 6.10 1.72
C ASP A 74 -8.02 4.97 1.49
N PRO A 75 -8.47 4.73 0.25
CA PRO A 75 -9.47 3.71 -0.03
C PRO A 75 -8.92 2.28 0.03
N PHE A 76 -7.59 2.10 0.08
CA PHE A 76 -6.94 0.78 0.05
C PHE A 76 -6.39 0.36 1.41
N LEU A 77 -6.10 1.31 2.30
CA LEU A 77 -5.49 1.05 3.59
C LEU A 77 -6.43 1.41 4.74
N GLU A 78 -6.66 0.48 5.63
CA GLU A 78 -7.37 0.76 6.87
C GLU A 78 -6.48 1.56 7.83
N VAL A 79 -7.04 2.55 8.51
CA VAL A 79 -6.33 3.38 9.50
C VAL A 79 -5.72 2.53 10.62
N SER A 80 -6.33 1.39 10.95
CA SER A 80 -5.83 0.40 11.90
C SER A 80 -4.47 -0.22 11.52
N SER A 81 -4.14 -0.19 10.22
CA SER A 81 -2.85 -0.69 9.70
C SER A 81 -1.72 0.32 9.86
N PHE A 82 -2.03 1.60 10.12
CA PHE A 82 -1.01 2.64 10.22
C PHE A 82 -0.17 2.47 11.48
N PRO A 83 1.15 2.65 11.40
CA PRO A 83 2.00 2.56 12.56
C PRO A 83 1.75 3.72 13.53
N SER A 84 1.79 3.42 14.82
CA SER A 84 1.82 4.41 15.88
C SER A 84 3.26 4.85 16.19
N SER A 85 3.42 5.97 16.90
CA SER A 85 4.74 6.45 17.34
C SER A 85 5.51 5.45 18.21
N SER A 86 4.81 4.57 18.91
CA SER A 86 5.43 3.51 19.71
C SER A 86 5.93 2.31 18.88
N GLU A 87 5.52 2.22 17.61
CA GLU A 87 5.88 1.13 16.70
C GLU A 87 7.00 1.47 15.72
N VAL A 88 7.51 2.69 15.78
CA VAL A 88 8.58 3.18 14.90
C VAL A 88 9.84 3.58 15.71
N SER A 89 10.96 3.70 15.02
CA SER A 89 12.20 4.21 15.62
C SER A 89 12.14 5.74 15.74
N PRO A 90 13.01 6.36 16.57
CA PRO A 90 13.14 7.82 16.66
C PRO A 90 13.55 8.50 15.35
N GLN A 91 14.05 7.75 14.37
CA GLN A 91 14.43 8.26 13.05
C GLN A 91 13.26 8.34 12.08
N VAL A 92 12.09 7.84 12.47
CA VAL A 92 10.90 7.82 11.63
C VAL A 92 9.95 8.93 12.04
N GLU A 93 9.67 9.84 11.12
CA GLU A 93 8.62 10.85 11.23
C GLU A 93 7.33 10.28 10.63
N LEU A 94 6.24 10.31 11.41
CA LEU A 94 4.92 9.87 10.95
C LEU A 94 4.07 11.10 10.66
N GLU A 95 3.50 11.14 9.45
CA GLU A 95 2.66 12.25 9.01
C GLU A 95 1.36 11.75 8.41
N TYR A 96 0.24 11.97 9.12
CA TYR A 96 -1.08 11.48 8.74
C TYR A 96 -2.01 12.64 8.40
N HIS A 97 -2.49 12.65 7.16
CA HIS A 97 -3.38 13.68 6.64
C HIS A 97 -4.83 13.21 6.58
N ARG A 98 -5.76 14.12 6.85
CA ARG A 98 -7.20 13.80 6.78
C ARG A 98 -7.68 13.49 5.37
N LYS A 99 -7.03 14.09 4.37
CA LYS A 99 -7.37 13.97 2.94
C LYS A 99 -6.08 13.88 2.14
N GLY A 100 -6.06 13.03 1.13
CA GLY A 100 -4.89 12.80 0.29
C GLY A 100 -5.05 11.62 -0.65
N GLY A 101 -6.04 10.75 -0.37
CA GLY A 101 -6.21 9.50 -1.09
C GLY A 101 -5.00 8.59 -0.91
N HIS A 102 -4.76 7.69 -1.86
CA HIS A 102 -3.69 6.70 -1.73
C HIS A 102 -2.27 7.28 -1.91
N ALA A 103 -2.07 8.19 -2.84
CA ALA A 103 -0.71 8.66 -3.18
C ALA A 103 -0.63 10.11 -3.70
N ALA A 104 -1.74 10.75 -4.02
CA ALA A 104 -1.70 12.00 -4.78
C ALA A 104 -1.45 13.23 -3.93
N PHE A 105 -1.99 13.30 -2.71
CA PHE A 105 -1.86 14.44 -1.78
C PHE A 105 -1.98 15.80 -2.50
N ILE A 106 -3.04 15.93 -3.32
CA ILE A 106 -3.27 17.13 -4.13
C ILE A 106 -3.70 18.29 -3.23
N ALA A 107 -2.97 19.38 -3.30
CA ALA A 107 -3.27 20.64 -2.64
C ALA A 107 -3.61 21.74 -3.68
N GLY A 108 -4.13 22.88 -3.20
CA GLY A 108 -4.42 24.03 -4.04
C GLY A 108 -5.86 24.08 -4.52
N SER A 109 -6.11 24.95 -5.52
CA SER A 109 -7.43 25.15 -6.11
C SER A 109 -7.58 24.33 -7.41
N PRO A 110 -8.81 24.14 -7.92
CA PRO A 110 -9.04 23.48 -9.21
C PRO A 110 -8.23 24.07 -10.38
N TRP A 111 -7.86 25.34 -10.27
CA TRP A 111 -7.15 26.10 -11.30
C TRP A 111 -5.63 26.14 -11.07
N ASN A 112 -5.16 25.86 -9.84
CA ASN A 112 -3.75 25.83 -9.48
C ASN A 112 -3.51 24.64 -8.57
N LYS A 113 -3.44 23.45 -9.15
CA LYS A 113 -3.15 22.20 -8.45
C LYS A 113 -1.66 22.13 -8.20
N SER A 114 -1.26 22.00 -6.95
CA SER A 114 0.09 21.64 -6.55
C SER A 114 0.07 20.29 -5.86
N GLY A 115 1.04 19.45 -6.16
CA GLY A 115 1.29 18.26 -5.36
C GLY A 115 1.85 18.70 -4.01
N TRP A 116 1.11 18.46 -2.92
CA TRP A 116 1.62 18.78 -1.59
C TRP A 116 2.95 18.05 -1.29
N THR A 117 3.08 16.82 -1.78
CA THR A 117 4.32 16.02 -1.71
C THR A 117 5.50 16.69 -2.41
N GLU A 118 5.27 17.45 -3.50
CA GLU A 118 6.32 18.17 -4.23
C GLU A 118 7.00 19.25 -3.38
N THR A 119 6.32 19.72 -2.35
CA THR A 119 6.88 20.69 -1.39
C THR A 119 7.41 19.97 -0.15
N ARG A 120 6.61 19.10 0.44
CA ARG A 120 6.94 18.47 1.72
C ARG A 120 8.13 17.52 1.66
N VAL A 121 8.25 16.74 0.59
CA VAL A 121 9.38 15.79 0.43
C VAL A 121 10.74 16.53 0.33
N PRO A 122 10.90 17.55 -0.54
CA PRO A 122 12.13 18.35 -0.54
C PRO A 122 12.43 19.07 0.78
N GLU A 123 11.40 19.50 1.53
CA GLU A 123 11.61 20.10 2.85
C GLU A 123 12.20 19.09 3.84
N PHE A 124 11.66 17.88 3.86
CA PHE A 124 12.21 16.81 4.70
C PHE A 124 13.69 16.55 4.41
N PHE A 125 14.09 16.45 3.14
CA PHE A 125 15.49 16.22 2.77
C PHE A 125 16.42 17.42 3.01
N LYS A 126 15.89 18.62 3.16
CA LYS A 126 16.71 19.79 3.52
C LYS A 126 17.04 19.85 5.01
N THR A 127 16.23 19.20 5.85
CA THR A 127 16.37 19.20 7.30
C THR A 127 17.12 17.99 7.85
N HIS A 128 17.34 17.01 7.02
CA HIS A 128 18.02 15.74 7.33
C HIS A 128 19.11 15.41 6.33
#